data_3bf482d81bb95522a4276963f35d7512
#
_entry.id   3bf482d81bb95522a4276963f35d7512
#
_cell.length_a   1.000
_cell.length_b   1.000
_cell.length_c   1.000
_cell.angle_alpha   90.00
_cell.angle_beta   90.00
_cell.angle_gamma   90.00
#
_symmetry.space_group_name_H-M   'P 1'
#
loop_
_entity.id
_entity.type
_entity.pdbx_description
1 polymer ?
#
loop_
_entity_poly.entity_id
_entity_poly.type
_entity_poly.pdbx_seq_one_letter_code
_entity_poly.pdbx_strand_id
1 'polypeptide(L)'
;MTSRPRVRREDTRKMFIEAGRAILREEGLGTGGETLTLKRVSARVESDFGIRFTNASIIGRIWDSQSEYQTDVLAIIAADDSNSEVEESLDRMSPFIASMDTSSEESRRWSLQELCRVVSEVHIDTLRRSTDWSLWIGIWAITAVGSAPERRKRVDDALRQSYLDVTDQMEQIYSSLMDVLGYRVCGGVTVRQFAIAAAALTEGCVLRDRVDAAQMSGISRPSGRHGETQEWTLFGLALHALTEQFFELDPEWGLPDLSTTPSLGADVDLSR
;
A
#
# COMPACT_ATOMS: atom_id res chain seq x y z
N MET A 1 41.23 -29.48 8.20
CA MET A 1 40.65 -28.13 8.44
C MET A 1 39.96 -27.72 7.16
N THR A 2 38.68 -27.90 7.06
CA THR A 2 37.88 -27.48 5.90
C THR A 2 37.73 -25.97 5.92
N SER A 3 38.32 -25.30 4.92
CA SER A 3 38.18 -23.86 4.72
C SER A 3 36.68 -23.54 4.60
N ARG A 4 36.14 -22.72 5.54
CA ARG A 4 34.78 -22.19 5.42
C ARG A 4 34.66 -21.41 4.12
N PRO A 5 33.61 -21.64 3.29
CA PRO A 5 33.44 -20.90 2.07
C PRO A 5 33.32 -19.41 2.38
N ARG A 6 34.12 -18.60 1.70
CA ARG A 6 34.13 -17.13 1.86
C ARG A 6 32.86 -16.58 1.21
N VAL A 7 31.88 -16.22 2.04
CA VAL A 7 30.63 -15.58 1.58
C VAL A 7 30.97 -14.26 0.89
N ARG A 8 30.37 -13.99 -0.27
CA ARG A 8 30.54 -12.76 -1.02
C ARG A 8 29.97 -11.58 -0.22
N ARG A 9 30.51 -10.36 -0.46
CA ARG A 9 30.05 -9.14 0.22
C ARG A 9 28.55 -8.89 0.00
N GLU A 10 28.12 -9.09 -1.22
CA GLU A 10 26.74 -8.88 -1.64
C GLU A 10 25.77 -9.87 -0.96
N ASP A 11 26.12 -11.16 -0.95
CA ASP A 11 25.32 -12.20 -0.26
C ASP A 11 25.21 -11.92 1.24
N THR A 12 26.31 -11.45 1.85
CA THR A 12 26.31 -11.06 3.27
C THR A 12 25.39 -9.86 3.49
N ARG A 13 25.44 -8.84 2.63
CA ARG A 13 24.55 -7.69 2.72
C ARG A 13 23.09 -8.11 2.63
N LYS A 14 22.74 -8.96 1.65
CA LYS A 14 21.39 -9.49 1.47
C LYS A 14 20.88 -10.22 2.71
N MET A 15 21.66 -11.16 3.27
CA MET A 15 21.29 -11.89 4.50
C MET A 15 21.00 -10.94 5.68
N PHE A 16 21.83 -9.90 5.86
CA PHE A 16 21.64 -8.93 6.95
C PHE A 16 20.41 -8.06 6.73
N ILE A 17 20.11 -7.65 5.51
CA ILE A 17 18.88 -6.92 5.17
C ILE A 17 17.65 -7.80 5.44
N GLU A 18 17.65 -9.03 4.95
CA GLU A 18 16.55 -9.99 5.18
C GLU A 18 16.31 -10.24 6.67
N ALA A 19 17.38 -10.46 7.43
CA ALA A 19 17.28 -10.65 8.88
C ALA A 19 16.77 -9.39 9.60
N GLY A 20 17.18 -8.20 9.17
CA GLY A 20 16.68 -6.93 9.70
C GLY A 20 15.20 -6.71 9.42
N ARG A 21 14.77 -7.00 8.19
CA ARG A 21 13.34 -6.96 7.80
C ARG A 21 12.50 -7.94 8.63
N ALA A 22 12.97 -9.17 8.78
CA ALA A 22 12.28 -10.18 9.58
C ALA A 22 12.10 -9.74 11.05
N ILE A 23 13.14 -9.17 11.67
CA ILE A 23 13.05 -8.62 13.02
C ILE A 23 12.01 -7.50 13.10
N LEU A 24 12.00 -6.57 12.15
CA LEU A 24 11.03 -5.47 12.13
C LEU A 24 9.60 -5.94 11.89
N ARG A 25 9.39 -6.97 11.07
CA ARG A 25 8.07 -7.57 10.87
C ARG A 25 7.54 -8.27 12.13
N GLU A 26 8.41 -8.88 12.91
CA GLU A 26 8.07 -9.59 14.15
C GLU A 26 7.86 -8.65 15.35
N GLU A 27 8.66 -7.59 15.46
CA GLU A 27 8.73 -6.75 16.66
C GLU A 27 8.30 -5.29 16.44
N GLY A 28 8.10 -4.88 15.18
CA GLY A 28 7.84 -3.50 14.81
C GLY A 28 9.09 -2.60 14.84
N LEU A 29 8.89 -1.30 14.58
CA LEU A 29 9.98 -0.32 14.54
C LEU A 29 10.57 -0.01 15.93
N GLY A 30 9.84 -0.32 17.02
CA GLY A 30 10.25 0.01 18.37
C GLY A 30 10.22 1.51 18.67
N THR A 31 10.64 1.89 19.87
CA THR A 31 10.68 3.30 20.32
C THR A 31 12.03 4.00 20.03
N GLY A 32 12.95 3.35 19.33
CA GLY A 32 14.27 3.89 18.99
C GLY A 32 15.18 2.78 18.49
N GLY A 33 16.27 3.04 17.82
CA GLY A 33 17.15 2.11 17.11
C GLY A 33 17.66 0.84 17.86
N GLU A 34 17.03 0.49 18.98
CA GLU A 34 17.34 -0.69 19.80
C GLU A 34 16.91 -1.99 19.13
N THR A 35 15.90 -1.96 18.26
CA THR A 35 15.37 -3.15 17.59
C THR A 35 16.37 -3.71 16.57
N LEU A 36 17.03 -2.86 15.80
CA LEU A 36 18.00 -3.23 14.77
C LEU A 36 19.45 -3.06 15.22
N THR A 37 19.87 -3.68 16.33
CA THR A 37 21.30 -3.72 16.67
C THR A 37 22.02 -4.79 15.86
N LEU A 38 23.25 -4.52 15.44
CA LEU A 38 24.05 -5.51 14.70
C LEU A 38 24.25 -6.82 15.49
N LYS A 39 24.24 -6.77 16.82
CA LYS A 39 24.30 -7.97 17.68
C LYS A 39 23.07 -8.86 17.46
N ARG A 40 21.87 -8.28 17.48
CA ARG A 40 20.61 -9.02 17.28
C ARG A 40 20.51 -9.56 15.86
N VAL A 41 20.82 -8.72 14.88
CA VAL A 41 20.77 -9.10 13.47
C VAL A 41 21.79 -10.21 13.18
N SER A 42 23.02 -10.14 13.72
CA SER A 42 24.01 -11.22 13.56
C SER A 42 23.54 -12.53 14.18
N ALA A 43 22.87 -12.49 15.33
CA ALA A 43 22.27 -13.68 15.94
C ALA A 43 21.14 -14.26 15.07
N ARG A 44 20.32 -13.41 14.45
CA ARG A 44 19.26 -13.84 13.52
C ARG A 44 19.87 -14.45 12.25
N VAL A 45 20.89 -13.85 11.65
CA VAL A 45 21.62 -14.41 10.51
C VAL A 45 22.25 -15.77 10.86
N GLU A 46 22.82 -15.92 12.04
CA GLU A 46 23.35 -17.21 12.52
C GLU A 46 22.24 -18.26 12.64
N SER A 47 21.09 -17.87 13.18
CA SER A 47 19.92 -18.75 13.29
C SER A 47 19.35 -19.18 11.92
N ASP A 48 19.18 -18.25 11.01
CA ASP A 48 18.46 -18.49 9.75
C ASP A 48 19.35 -19.12 8.67
N PHE A 49 20.64 -18.76 8.65
CA PHE A 49 21.57 -19.17 7.58
C PHE A 49 22.72 -20.07 8.11
N GLY A 50 22.84 -20.29 9.42
CA GLY A 50 23.91 -21.10 10.02
C GLY A 50 25.30 -20.47 9.92
N ILE A 51 25.40 -19.17 9.63
CA ILE A 51 26.65 -18.45 9.39
C ILE A 51 26.87 -17.41 10.47
N ARG A 52 27.97 -17.55 11.20
CA ARG A 52 28.35 -16.63 12.27
C ARG A 52 29.22 -15.50 11.76
N PHE A 53 28.81 -14.27 12.02
CA PHE A 53 29.56 -13.06 11.72
C PHE A 53 29.97 -12.33 13.02
N THR A 54 31.07 -11.60 12.96
CA THR A 54 31.50 -10.68 14.03
C THR A 54 31.19 -9.24 13.59
N ASN A 55 30.94 -8.35 14.55
CA ASN A 55 30.70 -6.94 14.20
C ASN A 55 31.85 -6.34 13.37
N ALA A 56 33.11 -6.69 13.70
CA ALA A 56 34.28 -6.26 12.93
C ALA A 56 34.32 -6.79 11.48
N SER A 57 33.62 -7.90 11.18
CA SER A 57 33.52 -8.41 9.81
C SER A 57 32.42 -7.74 8.98
N ILE A 58 31.57 -6.95 9.62
CA ILE A 58 30.44 -6.25 9.00
C ILE A 58 30.73 -4.75 8.91
N ILE A 59 31.11 -4.12 10.03
CA ILE A 59 31.48 -2.70 10.09
C ILE A 59 32.82 -2.49 9.40
N GLY A 60 32.90 -1.46 8.58
CA GLY A 60 34.07 -1.12 7.74
C GLY A 60 34.21 -1.97 6.48
N ARG A 61 33.44 -3.07 6.35
CA ARG A 61 33.45 -3.92 5.16
C ARG A 61 32.16 -3.83 4.32
N ILE A 62 31.03 -3.75 4.95
CA ILE A 62 29.69 -3.69 4.32
C ILE A 62 29.05 -2.36 4.59
N TRP A 63 28.96 -1.95 5.83
CA TRP A 63 28.50 -0.65 6.31
C TRP A 63 29.57 0.00 7.18
N ASP A 64 29.65 1.32 7.14
CA ASP A 64 30.63 2.07 7.94
C ASP A 64 30.18 2.16 9.42
N SER A 65 28.88 2.00 9.67
CA SER A 65 28.31 2.06 11.02
C SER A 65 27.01 1.24 11.14
N GLN A 66 26.59 0.96 12.38
CA GLN A 66 25.28 0.39 12.66
C GLN A 66 24.15 1.31 12.16
N SER A 67 24.31 2.61 12.28
CA SER A 67 23.33 3.59 11.80
C SER A 67 23.18 3.56 10.27
N GLU A 68 24.25 3.33 9.53
CA GLU A 68 24.19 3.17 8.08
C GLU A 68 23.44 1.89 7.71
N TYR A 69 23.72 0.78 8.40
CA TYR A 69 22.96 -0.46 8.24
C TYR A 69 21.45 -0.24 8.50
N GLN A 70 21.11 0.42 9.62
CA GLN A 70 19.70 0.73 9.95
C GLN A 70 19.04 1.57 8.85
N THR A 71 19.73 2.60 8.37
CA THR A 71 19.24 3.44 7.25
C THR A 71 19.01 2.62 5.99
N ASP A 72 19.91 1.69 5.69
CA ASP A 72 19.83 0.82 4.52
C ASP A 72 18.60 -0.12 4.60
N VAL A 73 18.36 -0.73 5.75
CA VAL A 73 17.17 -1.57 5.99
C VAL A 73 15.88 -0.74 5.85
N LEU A 74 15.82 0.42 6.49
CA LEU A 74 14.63 1.28 6.43
C LEU A 74 14.37 1.79 5.01
N ALA A 75 15.41 2.15 4.26
CA ALA A 75 15.28 2.60 2.88
C ALA A 75 14.78 1.47 1.96
N ILE A 76 15.21 0.23 2.19
CA ILE A 76 14.72 -0.93 1.43
C ILE A 76 13.26 -1.23 1.76
N ILE A 77 12.86 -1.17 3.03
CA ILE A 77 11.45 -1.33 3.41
C ILE A 77 10.60 -0.19 2.84
N ALA A 78 11.11 1.04 2.86
CA ALA A 78 10.43 2.20 2.31
C ALA A 78 10.27 2.15 0.78
N ALA A 79 11.21 1.50 0.09
CA ALA A 79 11.17 1.25 -1.35
C ALA A 79 10.39 -0.02 -1.73
N ASP A 80 10.11 -0.88 -0.74
CA ASP A 80 9.38 -2.13 -0.98
C ASP A 80 7.97 -1.79 -1.48
N ASP A 81 7.59 -2.50 -2.48
CA ASP A 81 6.42 -2.19 -3.27
C ASP A 81 5.16 -2.42 -2.43
N SER A 82 4.48 -1.34 -2.05
CA SER A 82 3.14 -1.41 -1.46
C SER A 82 2.07 -1.84 -2.48
N ASN A 83 2.49 -2.24 -3.68
CA ASN A 83 1.61 -2.73 -4.73
C ASN A 83 0.98 -4.07 -4.35
N SER A 84 1.62 -4.88 -3.50
CA SER A 84 1.07 -6.18 -3.07
C SER A 84 -0.28 -6.05 -2.37
N GLU A 85 -0.51 -5.03 -1.57
CA GLU A 85 -1.80 -4.78 -0.90
C GLU A 85 -2.85 -4.26 -1.88
N VAL A 86 -2.43 -3.47 -2.87
CA VAL A 86 -3.32 -3.02 -3.95
C VAL A 86 -3.72 -4.21 -4.82
N GLU A 87 -2.77 -5.05 -5.23
CA GLU A 87 -3.03 -6.27 -6.02
C GLU A 87 -3.95 -7.23 -5.27
N GLU A 88 -3.67 -7.54 -4.00
CA GLU A 88 -4.54 -8.40 -3.16
C GLU A 88 -5.96 -7.83 -3.09
N SER A 89 -6.09 -6.52 -2.92
CA SER A 89 -7.40 -5.87 -2.86
C SER A 89 -8.13 -5.97 -4.20
N LEU A 90 -7.45 -5.74 -5.32
CA LEU A 90 -8.03 -5.86 -6.67
C LEU A 90 -8.46 -7.29 -6.96
N ASP A 91 -7.64 -8.28 -6.65
CA ASP A 91 -7.98 -9.70 -6.85
C ASP A 91 -9.25 -10.08 -6.07
N ARG A 92 -9.36 -9.64 -4.83
CA ARG A 92 -10.54 -9.88 -3.99
C ARG A 92 -11.79 -9.17 -4.52
N MET A 93 -11.64 -8.03 -5.19
CA MET A 93 -12.75 -7.24 -5.73
C MET A 93 -13.10 -7.61 -7.17
N SER A 94 -12.24 -8.28 -7.89
CA SER A 94 -12.41 -8.61 -9.30
C SER A 94 -13.77 -9.28 -9.64
N PRO A 95 -14.27 -10.27 -8.87
CA PRO A 95 -15.58 -10.86 -9.14
C PRO A 95 -16.73 -9.85 -9.00
N PHE A 96 -16.63 -8.93 -8.05
CA PHE A 96 -17.62 -7.87 -7.87
C PHE A 96 -17.58 -6.90 -9.04
N ILE A 97 -16.39 -6.40 -9.42
CA ILE A 97 -16.21 -5.47 -10.55
C ILE A 97 -16.77 -6.08 -11.84
N ALA A 98 -16.50 -7.37 -12.10
CA ALA A 98 -17.02 -8.08 -13.26
C ALA A 98 -18.55 -8.24 -13.29
N SER A 99 -19.21 -8.13 -12.12
CA SER A 99 -20.66 -8.26 -11.99
C SER A 99 -21.41 -6.91 -11.99
N MET A 100 -20.71 -5.78 -12.07
CA MET A 100 -21.33 -4.46 -12.05
C MET A 100 -22.30 -4.26 -13.22
N ASP A 101 -23.48 -3.75 -12.91
CA ASP A 101 -24.49 -3.40 -13.91
C ASP A 101 -24.28 -1.94 -14.37
N THR A 102 -23.92 -1.78 -15.63
CA THR A 102 -23.70 -0.47 -16.27
C THR A 102 -24.76 -0.14 -17.34
N SER A 103 -25.84 -0.90 -17.40
CA SER A 103 -26.84 -0.83 -18.47
C SER A 103 -27.68 0.45 -18.49
N SER A 104 -27.76 1.17 -17.38
CA SER A 104 -28.49 2.43 -17.26
C SER A 104 -27.75 3.41 -16.36
N GLU A 105 -28.10 4.69 -16.44
CA GLU A 105 -27.58 5.72 -15.55
C GLU A 105 -27.81 5.38 -14.07
N GLU A 106 -29.00 4.93 -13.73
CA GLU A 106 -29.37 4.50 -12.37
C GLU A 106 -28.50 3.33 -11.90
N SER A 107 -28.32 2.31 -12.76
CA SER A 107 -27.46 1.16 -12.48
C SER A 107 -26.01 1.57 -12.26
N ARG A 108 -25.48 2.51 -13.08
CA ARG A 108 -24.11 3.02 -12.93
C ARG A 108 -23.91 3.77 -11.61
N ARG A 109 -24.90 4.63 -11.22
CA ARG A 109 -24.84 5.33 -9.92
C ARG A 109 -24.85 4.35 -8.76
N TRP A 110 -25.71 3.35 -8.82
CA TRP A 110 -25.75 2.32 -7.81
C TRP A 110 -24.47 1.48 -7.78
N SER A 111 -23.94 1.09 -8.94
CA SER A 111 -22.67 0.34 -9.06
C SER A 111 -21.49 1.12 -8.47
N LEU A 112 -21.40 2.43 -8.69
CA LEU A 112 -20.38 3.28 -8.10
C LEU A 112 -20.50 3.34 -6.57
N GLN A 113 -21.70 3.53 -6.06
CA GLN A 113 -21.97 3.55 -4.63
C GLN A 113 -21.58 2.22 -3.97
N GLU A 114 -22.00 1.10 -4.57
CA GLU A 114 -21.71 -0.23 -4.07
C GLU A 114 -20.22 -0.57 -4.19
N LEU A 115 -19.55 -0.11 -5.27
CA LEU A 115 -18.11 -0.20 -5.42
C LEU A 115 -17.39 0.48 -4.24
N CYS A 116 -17.75 1.71 -3.91
CA CYS A 116 -17.17 2.42 -2.76
C CYS A 116 -17.39 1.66 -1.45
N ARG A 117 -18.56 1.05 -1.25
CA ARG A 117 -18.86 0.25 -0.07
C ARG A 117 -17.98 -0.99 0.01
N VAL A 118 -17.95 -1.80 -1.05
CA VAL A 118 -17.22 -3.08 -1.08
C VAL A 118 -15.70 -2.87 -1.06
N VAL A 119 -15.20 -1.93 -1.90
CA VAL A 119 -13.77 -1.59 -1.94
C VAL A 119 -13.27 -1.17 -0.57
N SER A 120 -14.02 -0.32 0.11
CA SER A 120 -13.61 0.20 1.42
C SER A 120 -13.46 -0.92 2.46
N GLU A 121 -14.37 -1.87 2.48
CA GLU A 121 -14.33 -3.01 3.40
C GLU A 121 -13.12 -3.91 3.11
N VAL A 122 -12.96 -4.29 1.85
CA VAL A 122 -11.87 -5.18 1.41
C VAL A 122 -10.51 -4.53 1.62
N HIS A 123 -10.34 -3.28 1.22
CA HIS A 123 -9.05 -2.60 1.27
C HIS A 123 -8.60 -2.29 2.70
N ILE A 124 -9.49 -1.79 3.56
CA ILE A 124 -9.18 -1.58 4.98
C ILE A 124 -8.79 -2.89 5.65
N ASP A 125 -9.50 -3.99 5.37
CA ASP A 125 -9.18 -5.31 5.90
C ASP A 125 -7.79 -5.80 5.43
N THR A 126 -7.45 -5.60 4.16
CA THR A 126 -6.12 -5.93 3.62
C THR A 126 -5.02 -5.13 4.32
N LEU A 127 -5.14 -3.81 4.38
CA LEU A 127 -4.13 -2.94 5.01
C LEU A 127 -4.01 -3.17 6.53
N ARG A 128 -5.11 -3.48 7.22
CA ARG A 128 -5.10 -3.81 8.64
C ARG A 128 -4.23 -5.03 8.94
N ARG A 129 -4.26 -6.02 8.05
CA ARG A 129 -3.50 -7.27 8.19
C ARG A 129 -2.07 -7.16 7.70
N SER A 130 -1.75 -6.18 6.86
CA SER A 130 -0.42 -5.99 6.32
C SER A 130 0.55 -5.46 7.37
N THR A 131 1.59 -6.26 7.64
CA THR A 131 2.73 -5.85 8.47
C THR A 131 3.63 -4.90 7.69
N ASP A 132 3.77 -5.11 6.38
CA ASP A 132 4.64 -4.29 5.53
C ASP A 132 4.06 -2.88 5.37
N TRP A 133 2.76 -2.73 5.14
CA TRP A 133 2.10 -1.43 5.19
C TRP A 133 2.27 -0.75 6.55
N SER A 134 2.19 -1.52 7.64
CA SER A 134 2.35 -1.00 9.00
C SER A 134 3.76 -0.47 9.25
N LEU A 135 4.78 -1.14 8.71
CA LEU A 135 6.16 -0.69 8.77
C LEU A 135 6.36 0.56 7.90
N TRP A 136 5.83 0.55 6.68
CA TRP A 136 5.91 1.66 5.74
C TRP A 136 5.34 2.96 6.34
N ILE A 137 4.12 2.94 6.86
CA ILE A 137 3.48 4.12 7.47
C ILE A 137 4.21 4.56 8.75
N GLY A 138 4.76 3.63 9.51
CA GLY A 138 5.59 3.93 10.67
C GLY A 138 6.89 4.63 10.31
N ILE A 139 7.59 4.19 9.25
CA ILE A 139 8.79 4.83 8.72
C ILE A 139 8.45 6.24 8.24
N TRP A 140 7.35 6.40 7.48
CA TRP A 140 6.88 7.70 7.03
C TRP A 140 6.62 8.67 8.19
N ALA A 141 5.93 8.23 9.24
CA ALA A 141 5.67 9.05 10.42
C ALA A 141 6.95 9.47 11.16
N ILE A 142 7.93 8.57 11.31
CA ILE A 142 9.22 8.87 11.95
C ILE A 142 10.02 9.86 11.09
N THR A 143 10.01 9.72 9.78
CA THR A 143 10.72 10.61 8.87
C THR A 143 10.08 11.99 8.83
N ALA A 144 8.78 12.12 8.95
CA ALA A 144 8.09 13.42 8.98
C ALA A 144 8.51 14.31 10.17
N VAL A 145 8.96 13.73 11.29
CA VAL A 145 9.23 14.43 12.55
C VAL A 145 10.74 14.61 12.85
N GLY A 146 11.61 13.86 12.21
CA GLY A 146 13.03 13.79 12.56
C GLY A 146 13.90 14.92 12.01
N SER A 147 15.06 15.19 12.67
CA SER A 147 15.92 16.37 12.46
C SER A 147 17.31 16.11 11.85
N ALA A 148 17.60 14.93 11.29
CA ALA A 148 18.93 14.60 10.74
C ALA A 148 18.91 14.47 9.20
N PRO A 149 19.17 15.55 8.43
CA PRO A 149 18.84 15.60 7.00
C PRO A 149 19.65 14.64 6.11
N GLU A 150 20.95 14.41 6.35
CA GLU A 150 21.76 13.65 5.41
C GLU A 150 21.55 12.13 5.46
N ARG A 151 21.38 11.57 6.65
CA ARG A 151 21.12 10.13 6.81
C ARG A 151 19.72 9.75 6.39
N ARG A 152 18.80 10.68 6.54
CA ARG A 152 17.39 10.53 6.24
C ARG A 152 17.09 10.58 4.75
N LYS A 153 17.91 11.30 3.97
CA LYS A 153 17.68 11.52 2.54
C LYS A 153 17.39 10.23 1.76
N ARG A 154 18.14 9.14 2.02
CA ARG A 154 17.92 7.86 1.34
C ARG A 154 16.55 7.24 1.65
N VAL A 155 16.09 7.35 2.89
CA VAL A 155 14.77 6.86 3.29
C VAL A 155 13.68 7.76 2.73
N ASP A 156 13.88 9.09 2.79
CA ASP A 156 12.94 10.07 2.23
C ASP A 156 12.80 9.91 0.71
N ASP A 157 13.92 9.71 0.00
CA ASP A 157 13.91 9.48 -1.45
C ASP A 157 13.17 8.16 -1.80
N ALA A 158 13.39 7.09 -1.02
CA ALA A 158 12.73 5.81 -1.19
C ALA A 158 11.21 5.90 -0.92
N LEU A 159 10.81 6.53 0.18
CA LEU A 159 9.39 6.78 0.51
C LEU A 159 8.71 7.62 -0.57
N ARG A 160 9.39 8.67 -1.03
CA ARG A 160 8.85 9.53 -2.08
C ARG A 160 8.62 8.75 -3.37
N GLN A 161 9.57 7.91 -3.77
CA GLN A 161 9.44 7.11 -4.98
C GLN A 161 8.29 6.11 -4.85
N SER A 162 8.24 5.33 -3.77
CA SER A 162 7.15 4.40 -3.48
C SER A 162 5.77 5.09 -3.51
N TYR A 163 5.67 6.28 -2.89
CA TYR A 163 4.44 7.07 -2.91
C TYR A 163 4.02 7.49 -4.33
N LEU A 164 4.98 7.90 -5.16
CA LEU A 164 4.70 8.29 -6.55
C LEU A 164 4.24 7.08 -7.38
N ASP A 165 4.91 5.93 -7.22
CA ASP A 165 4.58 4.70 -7.95
C ASP A 165 3.17 4.21 -7.60
N VAL A 166 2.81 4.19 -6.31
CA VAL A 166 1.43 3.86 -5.88
C VAL A 166 0.42 4.87 -6.40
N THR A 167 0.76 6.16 -6.38
CA THR A 167 -0.15 7.20 -6.91
C THR A 167 -0.38 7.02 -8.40
N ASP A 168 0.65 6.71 -9.18
CA ASP A 168 0.55 6.46 -10.61
C ASP A 168 -0.32 5.22 -10.91
N GLN A 169 -0.13 4.14 -10.15
CA GLN A 169 -0.94 2.93 -10.24
C GLN A 169 -2.41 3.21 -9.90
N MET A 170 -2.68 3.92 -8.80
CA MET A 170 -4.05 4.25 -8.40
C MET A 170 -4.74 5.18 -9.39
N GLU A 171 -4.01 6.13 -9.99
CA GLU A 171 -4.54 6.97 -11.06
C GLU A 171 -5.03 6.13 -12.25
N GLN A 172 -4.26 5.12 -12.66
CA GLN A 172 -4.64 4.20 -13.74
C GLN A 172 -5.86 3.35 -13.38
N ILE A 173 -5.88 2.79 -12.16
CA ILE A 173 -7.01 1.98 -11.67
C ILE A 173 -8.29 2.81 -11.64
N TYR A 174 -8.25 4.01 -11.05
CA TYR A 174 -9.43 4.87 -10.97
C TYR A 174 -9.89 5.34 -12.35
N SER A 175 -8.97 5.69 -13.25
CA SER A 175 -9.32 6.04 -14.64
C SER A 175 -10.09 4.90 -15.30
N SER A 176 -9.54 3.67 -15.24
CA SER A 176 -10.17 2.49 -15.84
C SER A 176 -11.54 2.18 -15.23
N LEU A 177 -11.70 2.29 -13.91
CA LEU A 177 -12.97 2.06 -13.23
C LEU A 177 -14.03 3.10 -13.63
N MET A 178 -13.64 4.37 -13.70
CA MET A 178 -14.54 5.45 -14.09
C MET A 178 -14.95 5.33 -15.57
N ASP A 179 -14.03 4.95 -16.45
CA ASP A 179 -14.33 4.67 -17.86
C ASP A 179 -15.36 3.54 -18.00
N VAL A 180 -15.20 2.43 -17.29
CA VAL A 180 -16.15 1.31 -17.29
C VAL A 180 -17.53 1.74 -16.78
N LEU A 181 -17.58 2.58 -15.75
CA LEU A 181 -18.81 3.08 -15.15
C LEU A 181 -19.43 4.25 -15.91
N GLY A 182 -18.73 4.78 -16.93
CA GLY A 182 -19.20 5.94 -17.72
C GLY A 182 -19.24 7.21 -16.89
N TYR A 183 -18.20 7.43 -16.09
CA TYR A 183 -17.96 8.67 -15.37
C TYR A 183 -16.78 9.42 -15.97
N ARG A 184 -16.83 10.74 -15.90
CA ARG A 184 -15.71 11.62 -16.25
C ARG A 184 -15.32 12.49 -15.05
N VAL A 185 -14.11 13.01 -15.09
CA VAL A 185 -13.61 13.94 -14.06
C VAL A 185 -14.37 15.27 -14.17
N CYS A 186 -14.80 15.81 -13.03
CA CYS A 186 -15.36 17.16 -12.93
C CYS A 186 -14.33 18.23 -13.37
N GLY A 187 -14.81 19.33 -13.93
CA GLY A 187 -13.93 20.43 -14.36
C GLY A 187 -13.09 20.99 -13.20
N GLY A 188 -11.79 21.20 -13.45
CA GLY A 188 -10.85 21.82 -12.51
C GLY A 188 -10.12 20.85 -11.56
N VAL A 189 -10.40 19.53 -11.61
CA VAL A 189 -9.67 18.50 -10.86
C VAL A 189 -9.12 17.43 -11.80
N THR A 190 -8.27 16.54 -11.27
CA THR A 190 -7.67 15.44 -12.02
C THR A 190 -7.87 14.11 -11.29
N VAL A 191 -7.81 12.97 -12.01
CA VAL A 191 -7.82 11.63 -11.40
C VAL A 191 -6.66 11.46 -10.42
N ARG A 192 -5.49 12.01 -10.74
CA ARG A 192 -4.33 12.01 -9.84
C ARG A 192 -4.62 12.71 -8.52
N GLN A 193 -5.30 13.85 -8.55
CA GLN A 193 -5.71 14.55 -7.31
C GLN A 193 -6.71 13.74 -6.51
N PHE A 194 -7.62 13.04 -7.18
CA PHE A 194 -8.50 12.06 -6.52
C PHE A 194 -7.71 10.92 -5.87
N ALA A 195 -6.75 10.33 -6.59
CA ALA A 195 -5.91 9.26 -6.06
C ALA A 195 -5.15 9.68 -4.79
N ILE A 196 -4.57 10.89 -4.80
CA ILE A 196 -3.89 11.47 -3.63
C ILE A 196 -4.87 11.66 -2.45
N ALA A 197 -6.06 12.19 -2.70
CA ALA A 197 -7.06 12.43 -1.66
C ALA A 197 -7.60 11.10 -1.10
N ALA A 198 -7.83 10.10 -1.95
CA ALA A 198 -8.27 8.76 -1.56
C ALA A 198 -7.20 8.04 -0.73
N ALA A 199 -5.91 8.15 -1.11
CA ALA A 199 -4.80 7.61 -0.33
C ALA A 199 -4.73 8.24 1.07
N ALA A 200 -4.76 9.56 1.17
CA ALA A 200 -4.76 10.26 2.46
C ALA A 200 -5.96 9.88 3.34
N LEU A 201 -7.14 9.69 2.73
CA LEU A 201 -8.33 9.22 3.43
C LEU A 201 -8.14 7.78 3.93
N THR A 202 -7.59 6.89 3.11
CA THR A 202 -7.29 5.49 3.45
C THR A 202 -6.33 5.42 4.62
N GLU A 203 -5.19 6.09 4.55
CA GLU A 203 -4.17 6.13 5.60
C GLU A 203 -4.77 6.60 6.93
N GLY A 204 -5.53 7.71 6.90
CA GLY A 204 -6.21 8.24 8.07
C GLY A 204 -7.22 7.26 8.67
N CYS A 205 -8.03 6.60 7.84
CA CYS A 205 -9.04 5.65 8.29
C CYS A 205 -8.40 4.37 8.88
N VAL A 206 -7.38 3.79 8.24
CA VAL A 206 -6.69 2.60 8.78
C VAL A 206 -6.03 2.89 10.12
N LEU A 207 -5.39 4.05 10.27
CA LEU A 207 -4.80 4.45 11.55
C LEU A 207 -5.86 4.65 12.65
N ARG A 208 -7.01 5.24 12.32
CA ARG A 208 -8.13 5.43 13.27
C ARG A 208 -8.79 4.12 13.63
N ASP A 209 -8.95 3.21 12.69
CA ASP A 209 -9.50 1.88 12.91
C ASP A 209 -8.70 1.08 13.97
N ARG A 210 -7.37 1.24 14.01
CA ARG A 210 -6.53 0.64 15.06
C ARG A 210 -6.78 1.19 16.46
N VAL A 211 -7.33 2.40 16.55
CA VAL A 211 -7.61 3.06 17.85
C VAL A 211 -9.03 2.80 18.30
N ASP A 212 -9.99 2.86 17.37
CA ASP A 212 -11.42 2.71 17.68
C ASP A 212 -12.16 2.11 16.47
N ALA A 213 -12.00 0.80 16.27
CA ALA A 213 -12.62 0.08 15.16
C ALA A 213 -14.17 0.13 15.22
N ALA A 214 -14.76 0.25 16.41
CA ALA A 214 -16.20 0.29 16.58
C ALA A 214 -16.85 1.54 15.95
N GLN A 215 -16.12 2.65 15.86
CA GLN A 215 -16.59 3.87 15.21
C GLN A 215 -16.32 3.89 13.70
N MET A 216 -15.51 2.95 13.21
CA MET A 216 -15.09 2.91 11.81
C MET A 216 -15.96 2.00 10.94
N SER A 217 -16.84 1.19 11.53
CA SER A 217 -17.65 0.19 10.83
C SER A 217 -19.06 0.07 11.45
N GLY A 218 -19.92 -0.76 10.84
CA GLY A 218 -21.27 -1.02 11.35
C GLY A 218 -22.25 0.14 11.17
N ILE A 219 -22.02 1.02 10.21
CA ILE A 219 -22.89 2.17 9.92
C ILE A 219 -24.02 1.70 9.01
N SER A 220 -25.23 1.53 9.56
CA SER A 220 -26.39 1.08 8.81
C SER A 220 -27.05 2.22 8.02
N ARG A 221 -27.25 2.03 6.71
CA ARG A 221 -27.91 3.01 5.82
C ARG A 221 -28.84 2.32 4.82
N PRO A 222 -29.97 2.97 4.43
CA PRO A 222 -30.80 2.52 3.33
C PRO A 222 -30.13 2.86 2.00
N SER A 223 -29.23 2.01 1.53
CA SER A 223 -28.38 2.22 0.36
C SER A 223 -28.43 1.07 -0.66
N GLY A 224 -29.16 0.00 -0.40
CA GLY A 224 -29.40 -1.06 -1.37
C GLY A 224 -30.21 -0.56 -2.58
N ARG A 225 -30.11 -1.27 -3.71
CA ARG A 225 -30.75 -0.89 -4.99
C ARG A 225 -32.25 -0.64 -4.88
N HIS A 226 -32.91 -1.33 -3.94
CA HIS A 226 -34.36 -1.18 -3.70
C HIS A 226 -34.64 -0.60 -2.29
N GLY A 227 -33.65 0.10 -1.70
CA GLY A 227 -33.79 0.72 -0.38
C GLY A 227 -33.47 -0.21 0.78
N GLU A 228 -32.87 -1.38 0.53
CA GLU A 228 -32.42 -2.27 1.60
C GLU A 228 -31.35 -1.59 2.46
N THR A 229 -31.41 -1.88 3.75
CA THR A 229 -30.37 -1.41 4.68
C THR A 229 -29.09 -2.22 4.48
N GLN A 230 -28.00 -1.51 4.26
CA GLN A 230 -26.66 -2.07 4.12
C GLN A 230 -25.73 -1.50 5.20
N GLU A 231 -24.72 -2.28 5.55
CA GLU A 231 -23.67 -1.82 6.45
C GLU A 231 -22.52 -1.18 5.66
N TRP A 232 -21.99 -0.10 6.22
CA TRP A 232 -20.93 0.70 5.67
C TRP A 232 -19.79 0.86 6.66
N THR A 233 -18.59 1.04 6.11
CA THR A 233 -17.47 1.61 6.87
C THR A 233 -17.52 3.15 6.78
N LEU A 234 -16.93 3.84 7.75
CA LEU A 234 -16.78 5.29 7.67
C LEU A 234 -15.90 5.67 6.45
N PHE A 235 -14.90 4.86 6.15
CA PHE A 235 -14.08 5.03 4.95
C PHE A 235 -14.93 4.95 3.67
N GLY A 236 -15.79 3.95 3.54
CA GLY A 236 -16.65 3.80 2.37
C GLY A 236 -17.57 4.98 2.14
N LEU A 237 -18.17 5.50 3.22
CA LEU A 237 -19.00 6.71 3.16
C LEU A 237 -18.21 7.93 2.69
N ALA A 238 -17.02 8.12 3.25
CA ALA A 238 -16.17 9.25 2.90
C ALA A 238 -15.60 9.11 1.50
N LEU A 239 -15.24 7.89 1.07
CA LEU A 239 -14.78 7.62 -0.29
C LEU A 239 -15.89 7.90 -1.31
N HIS A 240 -17.12 7.46 -1.04
CA HIS A 240 -18.27 7.74 -1.91
C HIS A 240 -18.51 9.26 -2.03
N ALA A 241 -18.55 9.98 -0.91
CA ALA A 241 -18.70 11.43 -0.93
C ALA A 241 -17.56 12.14 -1.68
N LEU A 242 -16.32 11.67 -1.51
CA LEU A 242 -15.17 12.18 -2.26
C LEU A 242 -15.34 11.92 -3.76
N THR A 243 -15.77 10.72 -4.13
CA THR A 243 -15.98 10.33 -5.54
C THR A 243 -17.03 11.24 -6.20
N GLU A 244 -18.15 11.52 -5.53
CA GLU A 244 -19.19 12.43 -6.04
C GLU A 244 -18.71 13.87 -6.26
N GLN A 245 -17.64 14.30 -5.57
CA GLN A 245 -17.05 15.64 -5.78
C GLN A 245 -16.06 15.69 -6.94
N PHE A 246 -15.47 14.55 -7.30
CA PHE A 246 -14.44 14.48 -8.34
C PHE A 246 -14.94 13.98 -9.66
N PHE A 247 -16.06 13.24 -9.68
CA PHE A 247 -16.57 12.60 -10.89
C PHE A 247 -18.06 12.87 -11.08
N GLU A 248 -18.45 12.98 -12.33
CA GLU A 248 -19.84 13.11 -12.78
C GLU A 248 -20.12 12.09 -13.89
N LEU A 249 -21.39 11.72 -14.09
CA LEU A 249 -21.76 10.88 -15.22
C LEU A 249 -21.40 11.58 -16.52
N ASP A 250 -20.75 10.86 -17.42
CA ASP A 250 -20.45 11.35 -18.76
C ASP A 250 -21.72 11.26 -19.63
N PRO A 251 -22.28 12.38 -20.07
CA PRO A 251 -23.47 12.39 -20.93
C PRO A 251 -23.21 11.86 -22.34
N GLU A 252 -21.93 11.82 -22.77
CA GLU A 252 -21.53 11.34 -24.09
C GLU A 252 -21.10 9.87 -24.07
N TRP A 253 -21.11 9.22 -22.90
CA TRP A 253 -20.67 7.85 -22.74
C TRP A 253 -21.63 6.89 -23.49
N GLY A 254 -21.11 6.25 -24.52
CA GLY A 254 -21.79 5.16 -25.22
C GLY A 254 -21.54 3.83 -24.51
N LEU A 255 -22.50 2.91 -24.53
CA LEU A 255 -22.28 1.56 -24.02
C LEU A 255 -21.03 0.98 -24.70
N PRO A 256 -19.97 0.62 -23.96
CA PRO A 256 -18.81 0.01 -24.57
C PRO A 256 -19.25 -1.26 -25.29
N ASP A 257 -18.73 -1.49 -26.49
CA ASP A 257 -18.90 -2.76 -27.19
C ASP A 257 -18.27 -3.85 -26.32
N LEU A 258 -19.11 -4.65 -25.68
CA LEU A 258 -18.69 -5.74 -24.78
C LEU A 258 -17.76 -6.75 -25.46
N SER A 259 -17.66 -6.72 -26.82
CA SER A 259 -16.71 -7.52 -27.58
C SER A 259 -15.27 -7.02 -27.51
N THR A 260 -15.04 -5.79 -27.00
CA THR A 260 -13.72 -5.13 -26.96
C THR A 260 -13.23 -4.83 -25.55
N THR A 261 -13.94 -5.26 -24.50
CA THR A 261 -13.52 -5.01 -23.10
C THR A 261 -12.16 -5.69 -22.86
N PRO A 262 -11.07 -4.95 -22.64
CA PRO A 262 -9.81 -5.56 -22.23
C PRO A 262 -10.05 -6.28 -20.90
N SER A 263 -9.65 -7.53 -20.81
CA SER A 263 -9.64 -8.22 -19.53
C SER A 263 -8.72 -7.42 -18.59
N LEU A 264 -9.24 -6.89 -17.50
CA LEU A 264 -8.51 -6.13 -16.46
C LEU A 264 -7.31 -6.90 -15.84
N GLY A 265 -7.01 -8.09 -16.34
CA GLY A 265 -5.93 -8.96 -15.86
C GLY A 265 -4.87 -9.34 -16.88
N ALA A 266 -4.92 -8.87 -18.15
CA ALA A 266 -4.03 -9.43 -19.18
C ALA A 266 -2.94 -8.49 -19.70
N ASP A 267 -3.01 -7.18 -19.50
CA ASP A 267 -2.10 -6.22 -20.14
C ASP A 267 -1.46 -5.18 -19.21
N VAL A 268 -1.48 -5.35 -17.91
CA VAL A 268 -0.55 -4.61 -17.05
C VAL A 268 0.77 -5.39 -17.07
N ASP A 269 1.59 -5.11 -18.07
CA ASP A 269 2.98 -5.59 -18.12
C ASP A 269 3.77 -4.93 -16.99
N LEU A 270 3.82 -5.59 -15.84
CA LEU A 270 4.56 -5.20 -14.63
C LEU A 270 6.07 -5.50 -14.74
N SER A 271 6.61 -5.75 -15.94
CA SER A 271 8.02 -6.13 -16.16
C SER A 271 8.96 -4.97 -16.49
N ARG A 272 8.68 -3.74 -16.05
CA ARG A 272 9.64 -2.63 -16.21
C ARG A 272 10.14 -2.08 -14.89
#